data_cd919594cae75da143cfef4ad8d8d1fe
#
_entry.id   cd919594cae75da143cfef4ad8d8d1fe
#
_cell.length_a   1.000
_cell.length_b   1.000
_cell.length_c   1.000
_cell.angle_alpha   90.00
_cell.angle_beta   90.00
_cell.angle_gamma   90.00
#
_symmetry.space_group_name_H-M   'P 1'
#
loop_
_entity.id
_entity.type
_entity.pdbx_description
1 polymer ?
#
loop_
_entity_poly.entity_id
_entity_poly.type
_entity_poly.pdbx_seq_one_letter_code
_entity_poly.pdbx_strand_id
1 'polypeptide(L)'
;IINGKSGRCSENCKFCAQSAHYDTGCAEVYDLLPTEEILKEAKYNDDQGVLRYSIVTSGKRLTDAELEQVCDSIRKIKEETNIEVCFSFGLLNEEQLRKVREAGATRAHCNLETSRRYFPEICTTHTYDQKIETLKAAVAAGLSICSGGIMGLGETIEDRVDMVFTVKKLGVKSVPVN
;
A
#
# COMPACT_ATOMS: atom_id res chain seq x y z
N ILE A 1 -4.85 -9.53 -6.00
CA ILE A 1 -4.08 -8.26 -5.94
C ILE A 1 -3.76 -7.82 -7.36
N ILE A 2 -3.90 -6.53 -7.65
CA ILE A 2 -3.48 -5.93 -8.91
C ILE A 2 -2.40 -4.87 -8.66
N ASN A 3 -1.39 -4.84 -9.52
CA ASN A 3 -0.46 -3.73 -9.61
C ASN A 3 -1.07 -2.67 -10.53
N GLY A 4 -1.84 -1.75 -9.96
CA GLY A 4 -2.62 -0.76 -10.72
C GLY A 4 -1.78 0.33 -11.39
N LYS A 5 -0.54 0.54 -10.92
CA LYS A 5 0.46 1.43 -11.54
C LYS A 5 1.84 0.86 -11.24
N SER A 6 2.73 0.81 -12.21
CA SER A 6 4.01 0.11 -12.07
C SER A 6 5.20 0.91 -12.57
N GLY A 7 6.34 0.74 -11.89
CA GLY A 7 7.63 1.33 -12.24
C GLY A 7 7.75 2.82 -11.92
N ARG A 8 8.86 3.42 -12.30
CA ARG A 8 9.20 4.85 -12.16
C ARG A 8 8.97 5.46 -10.78
N CYS A 9 9.04 4.64 -9.71
CA CYS A 9 8.89 5.15 -8.35
C CYS A 9 10.06 6.06 -7.98
N SER A 10 9.77 7.27 -7.48
CA SER A 10 10.79 8.24 -7.05
C SER A 10 11.53 7.84 -5.77
N GLU A 11 11.07 6.79 -5.09
CA GLU A 11 11.62 6.36 -3.81
C GLU A 11 12.76 5.34 -4.01
N ASN A 12 13.79 5.44 -3.16
CA ASN A 12 15.00 4.60 -3.26
C ASN A 12 14.98 3.38 -2.33
N CYS A 13 13.83 2.80 -2.08
CA CYS A 13 13.72 1.59 -1.26
C CYS A 13 14.53 0.45 -1.87
N LYS A 14 15.58 -0.01 -1.17
CA LYS A 14 16.58 -0.98 -1.69
C LYS A 14 15.99 -2.35 -2.07
N PHE A 15 14.85 -2.71 -1.53
CA PHE A 15 14.16 -3.98 -1.79
C PHE A 15 13.14 -3.90 -2.94
N CYS A 16 12.88 -2.71 -3.49
CA CYS A 16 11.75 -2.50 -4.40
C CYS A 16 12.20 -2.44 -5.86
N ALA A 17 11.77 -3.42 -6.66
CA ALA A 17 12.06 -3.47 -8.09
C ALA A 17 11.37 -2.34 -8.90
N GLN A 18 10.40 -1.64 -8.32
CA GLN A 18 9.70 -0.53 -8.98
C GLN A 18 10.40 0.83 -8.82
N SER A 19 11.50 0.89 -8.04
CA SER A 19 12.28 2.11 -7.84
C SER A 19 12.97 2.56 -9.12
N ALA A 20 12.87 3.86 -9.44
CA ALA A 20 13.62 4.45 -10.56
C ALA A 20 15.12 4.61 -10.28
N HIS A 21 15.56 4.33 -9.04
CA HIS A 21 16.97 4.39 -8.65
C HIS A 21 17.74 3.12 -9.00
N TYR A 22 17.06 2.03 -9.35
CA TYR A 22 17.68 0.73 -9.63
C TYR A 22 17.18 0.18 -10.96
N ASP A 23 18.09 -0.20 -11.83
CA ASP A 23 17.76 -0.95 -13.04
C ASP A 23 17.77 -2.45 -12.71
N THR A 24 16.59 -2.97 -12.42
CA THR A 24 16.42 -4.38 -12.09
C THR A 24 16.02 -5.24 -13.28
N GLY A 25 15.59 -4.63 -14.38
CA GLY A 25 15.01 -5.31 -15.54
C GLY A 25 13.75 -6.15 -15.24
N CYS A 26 13.24 -6.11 -14.01
CA CYS A 26 12.17 -6.99 -13.54
C CYS A 26 10.78 -6.33 -13.52
N ALA A 27 10.71 -4.99 -13.51
CA ALA A 27 9.45 -4.27 -13.39
C ALA A 27 8.96 -3.82 -14.76
N GLU A 28 7.80 -4.31 -15.17
CA GLU A 28 7.05 -3.72 -16.26
C GLU A 28 6.62 -2.29 -15.87
N VAL A 29 6.72 -1.34 -16.79
CA VAL A 29 6.46 0.07 -16.52
C VAL A 29 5.19 0.52 -17.25
N TYR A 30 4.18 0.95 -16.47
CA TYR A 30 2.94 1.51 -17.01
C TYR A 30 2.33 2.52 -16.02
N ASP A 31 1.57 3.44 -16.57
CA ASP A 31 0.80 4.42 -15.82
C ASP A 31 -0.41 3.75 -15.14
N LEU A 32 -1.21 4.52 -14.40
CA LEU A 32 -2.39 3.97 -13.73
C LEU A 32 -3.33 3.30 -14.73
N LEU A 33 -3.64 2.03 -14.46
CA LEU A 33 -4.54 1.23 -15.31
C LEU A 33 -5.93 1.87 -15.39
N PRO A 34 -6.61 1.72 -16.54
CA PRO A 34 -8.00 2.13 -16.67
C PRO A 34 -8.91 1.46 -15.64
N THR A 35 -9.95 2.17 -15.22
CA THR A 35 -10.95 1.66 -14.25
C THR A 35 -11.54 0.32 -14.69
N GLU A 36 -11.77 0.14 -15.98
CA GLU A 36 -12.35 -1.07 -16.57
C GLU A 36 -11.46 -2.30 -16.38
N GLU A 37 -10.15 -2.14 -16.46
CA GLU A 37 -9.19 -3.23 -16.22
C GLU A 37 -9.15 -3.62 -14.74
N ILE A 38 -9.09 -2.63 -13.86
CA ILE A 38 -9.12 -2.85 -12.40
C ILE A 38 -10.42 -3.55 -11.99
N LEU A 39 -11.57 -3.10 -12.54
CA LEU A 39 -12.87 -3.70 -12.29
C LEU A 39 -12.97 -5.14 -12.81
N LYS A 40 -12.47 -5.40 -14.02
CA LYS A 40 -12.45 -6.74 -14.63
C LYS A 40 -11.73 -7.74 -13.74
N GLU A 41 -10.55 -7.38 -13.24
CA GLU A 41 -9.77 -8.22 -12.34
C GLU A 41 -10.45 -8.39 -10.96
N ALA A 42 -11.11 -7.34 -10.45
CA ALA A 42 -11.86 -7.42 -9.21
C ALA A 42 -13.04 -8.40 -9.33
N LYS A 43 -13.81 -8.34 -10.42
CA LYS A 43 -14.91 -9.28 -10.71
C LYS A 43 -14.41 -10.71 -10.81
N TYR A 44 -13.33 -10.94 -11.55
CA TYR A 44 -12.73 -12.27 -11.64
C TYR A 44 -12.38 -12.84 -10.26
N ASN A 45 -11.80 -12.02 -9.39
CA ASN A 45 -11.45 -12.46 -8.03
C ASN A 45 -12.70 -12.69 -7.14
N ASP A 46 -13.74 -11.87 -7.29
CA ASP A 46 -15.02 -12.05 -6.58
C ASP A 46 -15.69 -13.38 -6.98
N ASP A 47 -15.73 -13.68 -8.28
CA ASP A 47 -16.25 -14.95 -8.83
C ASP A 47 -15.47 -16.18 -8.31
N GLN A 48 -14.18 -16.03 -7.98
CA GLN A 48 -13.37 -17.07 -7.36
C GLN A 48 -13.56 -17.15 -5.83
N GLY A 49 -14.45 -16.35 -5.25
CA GLY A 49 -14.71 -16.33 -3.82
C GLY A 49 -13.61 -15.66 -2.97
N VAL A 50 -12.79 -14.82 -3.58
CA VAL A 50 -11.75 -14.06 -2.87
C VAL A 50 -12.41 -13.01 -1.98
N LEU A 51 -12.11 -13.04 -0.68
CA LEU A 51 -12.73 -12.15 0.32
C LEU A 51 -12.27 -10.69 0.19
N ARG A 52 -11.04 -10.47 -0.31
CA ARG A 52 -10.44 -9.13 -0.34
C ARG A 52 -9.52 -8.95 -1.54
N TYR A 53 -9.76 -7.90 -2.30
CA TYR A 53 -8.96 -7.50 -3.44
C TYR A 53 -8.10 -6.29 -3.07
N SER A 54 -6.84 -6.30 -3.49
CA SER A 54 -5.90 -5.23 -3.17
C SER A 54 -5.43 -4.52 -4.43
N ILE A 55 -5.57 -3.19 -4.47
CA ILE A 55 -5.02 -2.33 -5.52
C ILE A 55 -3.73 -1.72 -4.98
N VAL A 56 -2.62 -1.95 -5.69
CA VAL A 56 -1.29 -1.45 -5.33
C VAL A 56 -0.79 -0.52 -6.43
N THR A 57 -0.12 0.56 -6.06
CA THR A 57 0.48 1.49 -7.02
C THR A 57 1.92 1.81 -6.66
N SER A 58 2.75 1.96 -7.68
CA SER A 58 4.09 2.53 -7.53
C SER A 58 4.02 4.03 -7.24
N GLY A 59 5.10 4.59 -6.69
CA GLY A 59 5.22 6.01 -6.38
C GLY A 59 5.14 6.31 -4.88
N LYS A 60 5.69 7.46 -4.49
CA LYS A 60 5.60 7.95 -3.10
C LYS A 60 4.16 8.17 -2.66
N ARG A 61 3.32 8.64 -3.56
CA ARG A 61 1.87 8.81 -3.44
C ARG A 61 1.26 9.04 -4.83
N LEU A 62 -0.02 8.83 -4.96
CA LEU A 62 -0.79 9.20 -6.15
C LEU A 62 -0.92 10.73 -6.26
N THR A 63 -1.00 11.23 -7.49
CA THR A 63 -1.49 12.59 -7.77
C THR A 63 -2.98 12.68 -7.46
N ASP A 64 -3.52 13.90 -7.33
CA ASP A 64 -4.96 14.07 -7.03
C ASP A 64 -5.85 13.51 -8.16
N ALA A 65 -5.41 13.64 -9.42
CA ALA A 65 -6.14 13.06 -10.56
C ALA A 65 -6.12 11.51 -10.54
N GLU A 66 -4.98 10.91 -10.25
CA GLU A 66 -4.88 9.45 -10.11
C GLU A 66 -5.68 8.94 -8.90
N LEU A 67 -5.68 9.72 -7.80
CA LEU A 67 -6.47 9.39 -6.61
C LEU A 67 -7.96 9.37 -6.93
N GLU A 68 -8.46 10.35 -7.68
CA GLU A 68 -9.87 10.38 -8.08
C GLU A 68 -10.20 9.18 -8.99
N GLN A 69 -9.34 8.86 -9.96
CA GLN A 69 -9.53 7.70 -10.83
C GLN A 69 -9.59 6.37 -10.05
N VAL A 70 -8.71 6.16 -9.05
CA VAL A 70 -8.78 4.93 -8.24
C VAL A 70 -10.00 4.93 -7.32
N CYS A 71 -10.45 6.09 -6.85
CA CYS A 71 -11.71 6.21 -6.12
C CYS A 71 -12.91 5.80 -6.98
N ASP A 72 -12.94 6.22 -8.25
CA ASP A 72 -13.97 5.79 -9.21
C ASP A 72 -13.92 4.28 -9.45
N SER A 73 -12.71 3.72 -9.59
CA SER A 73 -12.52 2.26 -9.70
C SER A 73 -13.07 1.52 -8.47
N ILE A 74 -12.80 2.03 -7.27
CA ILE A 74 -13.29 1.43 -6.02
C ILE A 74 -14.83 1.53 -5.93
N ARG A 75 -15.43 2.65 -6.28
CA ARG A 75 -16.91 2.82 -6.32
C ARG A 75 -17.55 1.76 -7.23
N LYS A 76 -17.05 1.62 -8.47
CA LYS A 76 -17.54 0.60 -9.42
C LYS A 76 -17.36 -0.84 -8.89
N ILE A 77 -16.22 -1.14 -8.28
CA ILE A 77 -16.01 -2.45 -7.65
C ILE A 77 -17.08 -2.70 -6.58
N LYS A 78 -17.37 -1.73 -5.72
CA LYS A 78 -18.38 -1.87 -4.66
C LYS A 78 -19.81 -1.93 -5.17
N GLU A 79 -20.11 -1.31 -6.32
CA GLU A 79 -21.41 -1.38 -6.99
C GLU A 79 -21.63 -2.75 -7.66
N GLU A 80 -20.59 -3.36 -8.22
CA GLU A 80 -20.71 -4.51 -9.10
C GLU A 80 -20.20 -5.83 -8.48
N THR A 81 -19.63 -5.81 -7.27
CA THR A 81 -19.09 -6.98 -6.57
C THR A 81 -19.36 -6.93 -5.07
N ASN A 82 -19.16 -8.08 -4.40
CA ASN A 82 -19.19 -8.16 -2.93
C ASN A 82 -17.80 -8.11 -2.29
N ILE A 83 -16.74 -8.05 -3.10
CA ILE A 83 -15.37 -8.13 -2.62
C ILE A 83 -14.99 -6.92 -1.77
N GLU A 84 -14.27 -7.15 -0.69
CA GLU A 84 -13.70 -6.09 0.12
C GLU A 84 -12.46 -5.48 -0.55
N VAL A 85 -12.34 -4.15 -0.52
CA VAL A 85 -11.21 -3.47 -1.15
C VAL A 85 -10.15 -3.05 -0.13
N CYS A 86 -8.92 -3.48 -0.36
CA CYS A 86 -7.70 -3.01 0.28
C CYS A 86 -6.88 -2.18 -0.73
N PHE A 87 -6.02 -1.30 -0.25
CA PHE A 87 -5.18 -0.50 -1.14
C PHE A 87 -3.81 -0.19 -0.53
N SER A 88 -2.82 0.07 -1.42
CA SER A 88 -1.49 0.57 -1.09
C SER A 88 -1.11 1.68 -2.08
N PHE A 89 -1.41 2.94 -1.72
CA PHE A 89 -1.24 4.11 -2.58
C PHE A 89 -0.13 5.06 -2.07
N GLY A 90 0.82 4.51 -1.31
CA GLY A 90 1.91 5.27 -0.73
C GLY A 90 1.48 6.13 0.48
N LEU A 91 2.12 7.29 0.62
CA LEU A 91 2.01 8.15 1.80
C LEU A 91 0.89 9.20 1.62
N LEU A 92 -0.36 8.77 1.70
CA LEU A 92 -1.54 9.63 1.65
C LEU A 92 -1.74 10.36 2.99
N ASN A 93 -2.27 11.59 2.93
CA ASN A 93 -2.73 12.32 4.10
C ASN A 93 -4.15 11.90 4.52
N GLU A 94 -4.64 12.41 5.66
CA GLU A 94 -5.94 12.04 6.21
C GLU A 94 -7.10 12.39 5.27
N GLU A 95 -7.08 13.55 4.62
CA GLU A 95 -8.12 13.96 3.67
C GLU A 95 -8.20 13.00 2.48
N GLN A 96 -7.05 12.65 1.89
CA GLN A 96 -6.96 11.69 0.80
C GLN A 96 -7.44 10.29 1.22
N LEU A 97 -7.08 9.86 2.44
CA LEU A 97 -7.51 8.58 3.00
C LEU A 97 -9.03 8.55 3.26
N ARG A 98 -9.64 9.68 3.68
CA ARG A 98 -11.10 9.82 3.79
C ARG A 98 -11.79 9.64 2.43
N LYS A 99 -11.29 10.27 1.36
CA LYS A 99 -11.82 10.10 0.01
C LYS A 99 -11.81 8.63 -0.42
N VAL A 100 -10.70 7.92 -0.19
CA VAL A 100 -10.60 6.49 -0.51
C VAL A 100 -11.56 5.65 0.34
N ARG A 101 -11.73 6.00 1.63
CA ARG A 101 -12.70 5.35 2.52
C ARG A 101 -14.13 5.57 2.04
N GLU A 102 -14.49 6.80 1.68
CA GLU A 102 -15.81 7.17 1.15
C GLU A 102 -16.12 6.50 -0.19
N ALA A 103 -15.10 6.26 -1.02
CA ALA A 103 -15.24 5.47 -2.25
C ALA A 103 -15.57 3.98 -1.99
N GLY A 104 -15.38 3.49 -0.76
CA GLY A 104 -15.77 2.13 -0.36
C GLY A 104 -14.62 1.20 0.05
N ALA A 105 -13.37 1.67 0.05
CA ALA A 105 -12.26 0.89 0.58
C ALA A 105 -12.38 0.69 2.10
N THR A 106 -11.95 -0.47 2.59
CA THR A 106 -12.09 -0.84 4.01
C THR A 106 -10.75 -1.00 4.73
N ARG A 107 -9.65 -1.14 3.97
CA ARG A 107 -8.32 -1.36 4.55
C ARG A 107 -7.22 -0.64 3.79
N ALA A 108 -6.38 0.09 4.52
CA ALA A 108 -5.14 0.66 4.03
C ALA A 108 -3.96 -0.27 4.34
N HIS A 109 -3.10 -0.51 3.36
CA HIS A 109 -1.85 -1.24 3.52
C HIS A 109 -0.68 -0.28 3.39
N CYS A 110 0.16 -0.24 4.44
CA CYS A 110 1.41 0.52 4.43
C CYS A 110 2.42 -0.20 5.34
N ASN A 111 3.32 -0.97 4.76
CA ASN A 111 4.33 -1.70 5.51
C ASN A 111 5.35 -0.75 6.15
N LEU A 112 5.77 -1.05 7.38
CA LEU A 112 6.91 -0.41 8.02
C LEU A 112 8.24 -0.94 7.47
N GLU A 113 8.25 -2.14 6.92
CA GLU A 113 9.34 -2.90 6.32
C GLU A 113 10.37 -3.42 7.34
N THR A 114 10.78 -2.60 8.29
CA THR A 114 11.76 -2.94 9.34
C THR A 114 11.55 -2.07 10.59
N SER A 115 12.53 -2.03 11.50
CA SER A 115 12.51 -1.15 12.66
C SER A 115 12.77 0.31 12.29
N ARG A 116 12.42 1.24 13.22
CA ARG A 116 12.77 2.65 13.11
C ARG A 116 14.29 2.87 13.00
N ARG A 117 15.07 2.09 13.76
CA ARG A 117 16.53 2.18 13.77
C ARG A 117 17.14 1.81 12.44
N TYR A 118 16.64 0.74 11.82
CA TYR A 118 17.22 0.18 10.59
C TYR A 118 16.64 0.82 9.32
N PHE A 119 15.50 1.47 9.38
CA PHE A 119 14.81 2.03 8.23
C PHE A 119 15.70 2.96 7.35
N PRO A 120 16.54 3.85 7.90
CA PRO A 120 17.42 4.71 7.09
C PRO A 120 18.43 3.93 6.23
N GLU A 121 18.75 2.68 6.60
CA GLU A 121 19.65 1.83 5.82
C GLU A 121 19.00 1.29 4.54
N ILE A 122 17.66 1.24 4.49
CA ILE A 122 16.92 0.68 3.36
C ILE A 122 16.19 1.73 2.52
N CYS A 123 15.95 2.92 3.05
CA CYS A 123 15.29 4.01 2.34
C CYS A 123 15.66 5.36 2.94
N THR A 124 15.99 6.35 2.08
CA THR A 124 16.33 7.71 2.49
C THR A 124 15.45 8.80 1.85
N THR A 125 14.58 8.46 0.91
CA THR A 125 13.68 9.40 0.21
C THR A 125 12.39 9.68 0.96
N HIS A 126 12.05 8.85 1.93
CA HIS A 126 11.01 9.09 2.94
C HIS A 126 11.44 8.48 4.29
N THR A 127 10.72 8.82 5.35
CA THR A 127 11.07 8.42 6.71
C THR A 127 10.12 7.37 7.27
N TYR A 128 10.59 6.65 8.27
CA TYR A 128 9.77 5.76 9.08
C TYR A 128 8.57 6.48 9.72
N ASP A 129 8.78 7.71 10.18
CA ASP A 129 7.72 8.51 10.80
C ASP A 129 6.61 8.88 9.83
N GLN A 130 6.93 9.18 8.56
CA GLN A 130 5.92 9.40 7.53
C GLN A 130 5.01 8.18 7.31
N LYS A 131 5.56 6.95 7.41
CA LYS A 131 4.74 5.74 7.37
C LYS A 131 3.84 5.60 8.61
N ILE A 132 4.37 5.90 9.79
CA ILE A 132 3.58 5.91 11.04
C ILE A 132 2.43 6.93 10.96
N GLU A 133 2.70 8.13 10.45
CA GLU A 133 1.70 9.19 10.26
C GLU A 133 0.60 8.74 9.29
N THR A 134 0.98 8.12 8.17
CA THR A 134 0.01 7.58 7.21
C THR A 134 -0.88 6.49 7.84
N LEU A 135 -0.30 5.58 8.63
CA LEU A 135 -1.08 4.54 9.32
C LEU A 135 -2.05 5.15 10.36
N LYS A 136 -1.60 6.14 11.12
CA LYS A 136 -2.46 6.87 12.07
C LYS A 136 -3.58 7.63 11.36
N ALA A 137 -3.26 8.30 10.25
CA ALA A 137 -4.23 9.01 9.43
C ALA A 137 -5.28 8.04 8.83
N ALA A 138 -4.87 6.83 8.43
CA ALA A 138 -5.79 5.80 7.95
C ALA A 138 -6.79 5.37 9.03
N VAL A 139 -6.32 5.18 10.27
CA VAL A 139 -7.20 4.88 11.42
C VAL A 139 -8.15 6.05 11.68
N ALA A 140 -7.66 7.29 11.67
CA ALA A 140 -8.48 8.49 11.86
C ALA A 140 -9.55 8.65 10.74
N ALA A 141 -9.23 8.23 9.52
CA ALA A 141 -10.18 8.17 8.40
C ALA A 141 -11.20 7.00 8.49
N GLY A 142 -11.13 6.14 9.53
CA GLY A 142 -12.03 5.02 9.73
C GLY A 142 -11.68 3.76 8.93
N LEU A 143 -10.45 3.65 8.44
CA LEU A 143 -9.93 2.46 7.77
C LEU A 143 -9.32 1.47 8.77
N SER A 144 -9.47 0.19 8.50
CA SER A 144 -8.59 -0.81 9.11
C SER A 144 -7.19 -0.70 8.49
N ILE A 145 -6.17 -1.11 9.23
CA ILE A 145 -4.79 -1.05 8.75
C ILE A 145 -4.13 -2.43 8.67
N CYS A 146 -3.30 -2.60 7.63
CA CYS A 146 -2.43 -3.74 7.43
C CYS A 146 -1.00 -3.21 7.32
N SER A 147 -0.10 -3.73 8.13
CA SER A 147 1.30 -3.28 8.13
C SER A 147 2.19 -4.37 8.69
N GLY A 148 3.31 -4.58 8.07
CA GLY A 148 4.33 -5.56 8.46
C GLY A 148 5.68 -5.18 7.88
N GLY A 149 6.47 -6.17 7.49
CA GLY A 149 7.80 -5.92 6.98
C GLY A 149 8.44 -7.09 6.26
N ILE A 150 9.68 -6.86 5.88
CA ILE A 150 10.54 -7.80 5.16
C ILE A 150 11.65 -8.27 6.10
N MET A 151 11.85 -9.59 6.18
CA MET A 151 12.93 -10.17 6.96
C MET A 151 14.14 -10.46 6.06
N GLY A 152 15.34 -10.18 6.58
CA GLY A 152 16.58 -10.43 5.83
C GLY A 152 17.09 -9.26 5.00
N LEU A 153 16.68 -8.03 5.30
CA LEU A 153 17.21 -6.81 4.70
C LEU A 153 18.58 -6.41 5.28
N GLY A 154 19.12 -7.16 6.26
CA GLY A 154 20.32 -6.87 7.03
C GLY A 154 20.06 -6.37 8.45
N GLU A 155 18.81 -6.32 8.84
CA GLU A 155 18.32 -5.98 10.18
C GLU A 155 18.68 -7.07 11.21
N THR A 156 18.72 -6.71 12.49
CA THR A 156 18.92 -7.66 13.58
C THR A 156 17.59 -8.28 14.04
N ILE A 157 17.66 -9.30 14.92
CA ILE A 157 16.47 -9.89 15.56
C ILE A 157 15.76 -8.85 16.43
N GLU A 158 16.50 -7.98 17.10
CA GLU A 158 15.94 -6.89 17.92
C GLU A 158 15.15 -5.91 17.05
N ASP A 159 15.59 -5.63 15.82
CA ASP A 159 14.85 -4.81 14.87
C ASP A 159 13.52 -5.45 14.48
N ARG A 160 13.49 -6.75 14.25
CA ARG A 160 12.27 -7.50 13.94
C ARG A 160 11.27 -7.42 15.10
N VAL A 161 11.76 -7.62 16.33
CA VAL A 161 10.95 -7.52 17.54
C VAL A 161 10.41 -6.11 17.72
N ASP A 162 11.24 -5.07 17.54
CA ASP A 162 10.80 -3.66 17.64
C ASP A 162 9.71 -3.32 16.62
N MET A 163 9.86 -3.79 15.36
CA MET A 163 8.83 -3.64 14.34
C MET A 163 7.50 -4.29 14.78
N VAL A 164 7.54 -5.53 15.30
CA VAL A 164 6.33 -6.24 15.76
C VAL A 164 5.66 -5.49 16.90
N PHE A 165 6.42 -4.98 17.87
CA PHE A 165 5.85 -4.17 18.96
C PHE A 165 5.26 -2.85 18.44
N THR A 166 5.87 -2.25 17.42
CA THR A 166 5.35 -1.02 16.83
C THR A 166 4.02 -1.26 16.12
N VAL A 167 3.91 -2.29 15.27
CA VAL A 167 2.63 -2.61 14.61
C VAL A 167 1.54 -3.00 15.61
N LYS A 168 1.90 -3.69 16.70
CA LYS A 168 0.99 -3.99 17.81
C LYS A 168 0.46 -2.70 18.49
N LYS A 169 1.35 -1.74 18.80
CA LYS A 169 0.96 -0.44 19.40
C LYS A 169 0.04 0.38 18.49
N LEU A 170 0.18 0.24 17.18
CA LEU A 170 -0.70 0.89 16.19
C LEU A 170 -2.06 0.18 16.05
N GLY A 171 -2.29 -0.94 16.71
CA GLY A 171 -3.53 -1.70 16.62
C GLY A 171 -3.69 -2.48 15.32
N VAL A 172 -2.58 -2.77 14.62
CA VAL A 172 -2.59 -3.56 13.38
C VAL A 172 -3.04 -4.99 13.67
N LYS A 173 -4.01 -5.48 12.89
CA LYS A 173 -4.54 -6.86 13.02
C LYS A 173 -4.11 -7.79 11.89
N SER A 174 -3.52 -7.25 10.83
CA SER A 174 -3.03 -8.02 9.68
C SER A 174 -1.57 -7.62 9.45
N VAL A 175 -0.66 -8.56 9.71
CA VAL A 175 0.79 -8.32 9.67
C VAL A 175 1.41 -9.23 8.63
N PRO A 176 1.60 -8.77 7.38
CA PRO A 176 2.36 -9.52 6.39
C PRO A 176 3.85 -9.54 6.73
N VAL A 177 4.45 -10.69 6.58
CA VAL A 177 5.89 -10.91 6.73
C VAL A 177 6.38 -11.57 5.45
N ASN A 178 7.33 -10.92 4.76
CA ASN A 178 7.92 -11.36 3.50
C ASN A 178 9.38 -11.75 3.68
#